data_8b323d8ddf38920e16aaa62072000d6e
#
_entry.id   8b323d8ddf38920e16aaa62072000d6e
#
_cell.length_a   1.000
_cell.length_b   1.000
_cell.length_c   1.000
_cell.angle_alpha   90.00
_cell.angle_beta   90.00
_cell.angle_gamma   90.00
#
_symmetry.space_group_name_H-M   'P 1'
#
loop_
_entity.id
_entity.type
_entity.pdbx_description
1 polymer ?
#
loop_
_entity_poly.entity_id
_entity_poly.type
_entity_poly.pdbx_seq_one_letter_code
_entity_poly.pdbx_strand_id
1 'polypeptide(L)'
;ELSRNFFEILSMQFINMMIVTILYLGYTAFFVKDYKIIYYLICLSMLSSAFDISWFYYGVEDFKIVSIRNIIVKLVGVLLIFSFVKTPSDLWIFTLINSGTDFLGQIATFFGLKKHIDKVPFSIKEAYKKHFAGTFALFVPTIAINVYTLLDQTLLGTFVDDKGQLNLYKTSQSFVKMFLYFVTSIGAVVMPRIANVFNKSSNKDEVSGYINTTFKLAIILSLPIFVALEVVSEFFYPWYTPKQANDMILLVRLLSPIIIFISLSNVFGIQYLVPTNNTAKYTKSIIAGAVVNMAINLYTIPRWAAVGACIGSVCAEFTVTLVQWLYMKDEIKLSAFDTTVKSIISAFVMGVVIYFVGTIFGAKIYSNALQAASGMIVYAFMLYILKEPTVV
;
A
#
# COMPACT_ATOMS: atom_id res chain seq x y z
N GLU A 1 -7.35 5.17 30.97
CA GLU A 1 -6.12 4.66 30.33
C GLU A 1 -6.09 5.00 28.82
N LEU A 2 -7.18 4.72 28.08
CA LEU A 2 -7.29 5.02 26.65
C LEU A 2 -7.00 6.49 26.33
N SER A 3 -7.65 7.43 27.02
CA SER A 3 -7.46 8.87 26.83
C SER A 3 -6.01 9.32 27.12
N ARG A 4 -5.38 8.75 28.16
CA ARG A 4 -3.98 9.04 28.48
C ARG A 4 -3.04 8.55 27.40
N ASN A 5 -3.16 7.31 26.95
CA ASN A 5 -2.36 6.75 25.86
C ASN A 5 -2.51 7.57 24.57
N PHE A 6 -3.74 8.02 24.27
CA PHE A 6 -4.00 8.88 23.12
C PHE A 6 -3.17 10.17 23.18
N PHE A 7 -3.25 10.93 24.28
CA PHE A 7 -2.49 12.19 24.40
C PHE A 7 -0.99 11.97 24.45
N GLU A 8 -0.54 10.88 25.08
CA GLU A 8 0.86 10.50 25.09
C GLU A 8 1.40 10.26 23.67
N ILE A 9 0.73 9.44 22.87
CA ILE A 9 1.15 9.12 21.48
C ILE A 9 1.02 10.35 20.59
N LEU A 10 -0.10 11.07 20.66
CA LEU A 10 -0.32 12.28 19.86
C LEU A 10 0.76 13.34 20.13
N SER A 11 1.15 13.54 21.40
CA SER A 11 2.19 14.51 21.75
C SER A 11 3.55 14.14 21.18
N MET A 12 3.92 12.85 21.21
CA MET A 12 5.15 12.35 20.59
C MET A 12 5.12 12.55 19.07
N GLN A 13 4.03 12.18 18.43
CA GLN A 13 3.83 12.35 16.98
C GLN A 13 3.97 13.83 16.60
N PHE A 14 3.29 14.72 17.31
CA PHE A 14 3.33 16.15 17.05
C PHE A 14 4.75 16.72 17.20
N ILE A 15 5.45 16.42 18.28
CA ILE A 15 6.82 16.90 18.51
C ILE A 15 7.77 16.39 17.44
N ASN A 16 7.73 15.08 17.12
CA ASN A 16 8.59 14.50 16.11
C ASN A 16 8.32 15.11 14.72
N MET A 17 7.07 15.31 14.34
CA MET A 17 6.71 15.92 13.06
C MET A 17 7.11 17.40 13.00
N MET A 18 7.00 18.15 14.11
CA MET A 18 7.48 19.53 14.18
C MET A 18 8.99 19.62 13.99
N ILE A 19 9.76 18.74 14.62
CA ILE A 19 11.23 18.66 14.42
C ILE A 19 11.56 18.41 12.96
N VAL A 20 10.93 17.40 12.34
CA VAL A 20 11.16 17.05 10.93
C VAL A 20 10.75 18.20 10.02
N THR A 21 9.64 18.86 10.28
CA THR A 21 9.17 20.03 9.51
C THR A 21 10.15 21.19 9.58
N ILE A 22 10.69 21.49 10.79
CA ILE A 22 11.71 22.54 10.97
C ILE A 22 13.00 22.20 10.20
N LEU A 23 13.47 20.96 10.29
CA LEU A 23 14.64 20.50 9.53
C LEU A 23 14.41 20.60 8.02
N TYR A 24 13.22 20.23 7.54
CA TYR A 24 12.86 20.32 6.13
C TYR A 24 12.77 21.78 5.66
N LEU A 25 12.20 22.68 6.46
CA LEU A 25 12.19 24.12 6.17
C LEU A 25 13.61 24.69 6.08
N GLY A 26 14.48 24.30 7.01
CA GLY A 26 15.90 24.66 6.96
C GLY A 26 16.58 24.15 5.66
N TYR A 27 16.37 22.89 5.33
CA TYR A 27 16.88 22.34 4.07
C TYR A 27 16.35 23.11 2.87
N THR A 28 15.04 23.39 2.82
CA THR A 28 14.43 24.14 1.71
C THR A 28 14.98 25.56 1.60
N ALA A 29 15.20 26.23 2.71
CA ALA A 29 15.72 27.59 2.74
C ALA A 29 17.15 27.69 2.17
N PHE A 30 18.02 26.74 2.57
CA PHE A 30 19.46 26.81 2.28
C PHE A 30 19.87 26.08 1.00
N PHE A 31 19.22 24.97 0.65
CA PHE A 31 19.66 24.09 -0.43
C PHE A 31 18.78 24.11 -1.68
N VAL A 32 17.48 24.44 -1.55
CA VAL A 32 16.58 24.45 -2.70
C VAL A 32 16.66 25.79 -3.42
N LYS A 33 16.97 25.77 -4.72
CA LYS A 33 17.05 26.97 -5.57
C LYS A 33 15.79 27.15 -6.41
N ASP A 34 15.34 26.09 -7.04
CA ASP A 34 14.20 26.10 -7.96
C ASP A 34 12.92 25.62 -7.28
N TYR A 35 11.77 26.13 -7.73
CA TYR A 35 10.45 25.73 -7.26
C TYR A 35 10.24 25.85 -5.74
N LYS A 36 10.93 26.76 -5.04
CA LYS A 36 10.87 26.94 -3.58
C LYS A 36 9.46 26.95 -3.02
N ILE A 37 8.52 27.61 -3.70
CA ILE A 37 7.13 27.69 -3.26
C ILE A 37 6.49 26.31 -3.12
N ILE A 38 6.80 25.37 -4.03
CA ILE A 38 6.29 24.01 -4.01
C ILE A 38 6.81 23.27 -2.76
N TYR A 39 8.09 23.41 -2.46
CA TYR A 39 8.68 22.81 -1.26
C TYR A 39 8.08 23.38 0.03
N TYR A 40 7.80 24.69 0.09
CA TYR A 40 7.10 25.27 1.23
C TYR A 40 5.66 24.77 1.36
N LEU A 41 4.94 24.58 0.25
CA LEU A 41 3.60 24.03 0.26
C LEU A 41 3.56 22.55 0.72
N ILE A 42 4.60 21.77 0.43
CA ILE A 42 4.73 20.39 0.94
C ILE A 42 4.82 20.36 2.46
N CYS A 43 5.33 21.42 3.13
CA CYS A 43 5.29 21.49 4.59
C CYS A 43 3.89 21.35 5.17
N LEU A 44 2.86 21.79 4.44
CA LEU A 44 1.47 21.63 4.87
C LEU A 44 1.07 20.14 4.93
N SER A 45 1.57 19.32 4.00
CA SER A 45 1.39 17.87 4.02
C SER A 45 2.13 17.22 5.21
N MET A 46 3.31 17.72 5.56
CA MET A 46 4.05 17.25 6.75
C MET A 46 3.30 17.61 8.04
N LEU A 47 2.77 18.83 8.12
CA LEU A 47 1.92 19.25 9.24
C LEU A 47 0.62 18.43 9.29
N SER A 48 0.04 18.06 8.16
CA SER A 48 -1.09 17.13 8.09
C SER A 48 -0.78 15.84 8.85
N SER A 49 0.41 15.27 8.65
CA SER A 49 0.83 14.05 9.36
C SER A 49 0.96 14.23 10.87
N ALA A 50 1.27 15.45 11.35
CA ALA A 50 1.30 15.75 12.79
C ALA A 50 -0.10 15.65 13.45
N PHE A 51 -1.16 15.89 12.67
CA PHE A 51 -2.56 15.85 13.11
C PHE A 51 -3.28 14.55 12.71
N ASP A 52 -2.59 13.56 12.15
CA ASP A 52 -3.21 12.29 11.78
C ASP A 52 -3.50 11.42 13.00
N ILE A 53 -4.78 11.36 13.37
CA ILE A 53 -5.28 10.50 14.45
C ILE A 53 -6.06 9.28 13.93
N SER A 54 -5.89 8.91 12.67
CA SER A 54 -6.57 7.75 12.06
C SER A 54 -6.23 6.46 12.81
N TRP A 55 -5.00 6.31 13.30
CA TRP A 55 -4.55 5.18 14.12
C TRP A 55 -5.41 4.95 15.37
N PHE A 56 -5.91 6.04 15.98
CA PHE A 56 -6.80 5.94 17.14
C PHE A 56 -8.14 5.32 16.77
N TYR A 57 -8.77 5.81 15.70
CA TYR A 57 -10.05 5.28 15.22
C TYR A 57 -9.92 3.82 14.76
N TYR A 58 -8.80 3.44 14.15
CA TYR A 58 -8.51 2.04 13.83
C TYR A 58 -8.36 1.19 15.10
N GLY A 59 -7.70 1.72 16.12
CA GLY A 59 -7.52 1.02 17.41
C GLY A 59 -8.82 0.80 18.18
N VAL A 60 -9.81 1.70 18.06
CA VAL A 60 -11.15 1.54 18.67
C VAL A 60 -12.17 0.90 17.72
N GLU A 61 -11.73 0.44 16.55
CA GLU A 61 -12.54 -0.21 15.52
C GLU A 61 -13.66 0.70 14.94
N ASP A 62 -13.54 2.04 15.04
CA ASP A 62 -14.46 3.01 14.43
C ASP A 62 -13.92 3.52 13.08
N PHE A 63 -14.00 2.68 12.06
CA PHE A 63 -13.50 2.97 10.71
C PHE A 63 -14.33 4.02 9.96
N LYS A 64 -15.57 4.25 10.37
CA LYS A 64 -16.53 5.07 9.63
C LYS A 64 -16.06 6.51 9.46
N ILE A 65 -15.55 7.12 10.52
CA ILE A 65 -15.10 8.52 10.52
C ILE A 65 -13.95 8.71 9.54
N VAL A 66 -12.95 7.83 9.60
CA VAL A 66 -11.76 7.89 8.72
C VAL A 66 -12.14 7.62 7.26
N SER A 67 -12.99 6.62 7.00
CA SER A 67 -13.42 6.26 5.66
C SER A 67 -14.21 7.38 4.99
N ILE A 68 -15.19 7.97 5.67
CA ILE A 68 -15.99 9.08 5.16
C ILE A 68 -15.10 10.30 4.89
N ARG A 69 -14.23 10.65 5.83
CA ARG A 69 -13.28 11.74 5.65
C ARG A 69 -12.40 11.53 4.41
N ASN A 70 -11.82 10.33 4.25
CA ASN A 70 -10.96 10.02 3.10
C ASN A 70 -11.70 10.17 1.76
N ILE A 71 -12.95 9.72 1.68
CA ILE A 71 -13.77 9.87 0.47
C ILE A 71 -14.03 11.35 0.18
N ILE A 72 -14.44 12.12 1.18
CA ILE A 72 -14.75 13.56 1.00
C ILE A 72 -13.49 14.31 0.58
N VAL A 73 -12.36 14.11 1.26
CA VAL A 73 -11.08 14.78 0.93
C VAL A 73 -10.65 14.48 -0.51
N LYS A 74 -10.75 13.22 -0.94
CA LYS A 74 -10.39 12.84 -2.32
C LYS A 74 -11.34 13.44 -3.36
N LEU A 75 -12.64 13.40 -3.13
CA LEU A 75 -13.62 14.00 -4.04
C LEU A 75 -13.44 15.52 -4.16
N VAL A 76 -13.31 16.21 -3.03
CA VAL A 76 -13.07 17.66 -3.01
C VAL A 76 -11.75 17.99 -3.69
N GLY A 77 -10.67 17.25 -3.40
CA GLY A 77 -9.37 17.44 -4.05
C GLY A 77 -9.46 17.31 -5.56
N VAL A 78 -10.09 16.25 -6.06
CA VAL A 78 -10.28 16.02 -7.51
C VAL A 78 -11.10 17.17 -8.14
N LEU A 79 -12.21 17.57 -7.53
CA LEU A 79 -13.03 18.68 -8.03
C LEU A 79 -12.24 19.99 -8.10
N LEU A 80 -11.46 20.30 -7.06
CA LEU A 80 -10.63 21.51 -7.03
C LEU A 80 -9.51 21.44 -8.09
N ILE A 81 -8.84 20.29 -8.26
CA ILE A 81 -7.80 20.14 -9.28
C ILE A 81 -8.39 20.39 -10.68
N PHE A 82 -9.49 19.75 -11.04
CA PHE A 82 -10.13 19.96 -12.35
C PHE A 82 -10.64 21.38 -12.55
N SER A 83 -11.01 22.08 -11.48
CA SER A 83 -11.49 23.47 -11.55
C SER A 83 -10.36 24.48 -11.74
N PHE A 84 -9.25 24.32 -11.02
CA PHE A 84 -8.23 25.35 -10.89
C PHE A 84 -6.90 25.05 -11.59
N VAL A 85 -6.58 23.79 -11.86
CA VAL A 85 -5.31 23.40 -12.50
C VAL A 85 -5.55 23.21 -14.00
N LYS A 86 -5.06 24.15 -14.82
CA LYS A 86 -5.29 24.16 -16.27
C LYS A 86 -4.00 24.09 -17.08
N THR A 87 -2.91 24.60 -16.54
CA THR A 87 -1.63 24.73 -17.22
C THR A 87 -0.47 24.16 -16.40
N PRO A 88 0.67 23.83 -17.01
CA PRO A 88 1.86 23.39 -16.26
C PRO A 88 2.38 24.40 -15.23
N SER A 89 2.09 25.69 -15.39
CA SER A 89 2.43 26.76 -14.44
C SER A 89 1.62 26.68 -13.15
N ASP A 90 0.50 25.97 -13.14
CA ASP A 90 -0.40 25.82 -11.98
C ASP A 90 0.06 24.71 -11.02
N LEU A 91 1.28 24.21 -11.17
CA LEU A 91 1.85 23.16 -10.31
C LEU A 91 1.78 23.52 -8.81
N TRP A 92 1.97 24.80 -8.46
CA TRP A 92 1.81 25.26 -7.08
C TRP A 92 0.37 25.16 -6.57
N ILE A 93 -0.63 25.40 -7.43
CA ILE A 93 -2.06 25.24 -7.11
C ILE A 93 -2.35 23.76 -6.87
N PHE A 94 -1.85 22.89 -7.74
CA PHE A 94 -1.98 21.43 -7.58
C PHE A 94 -1.41 20.98 -6.23
N THR A 95 -0.21 21.45 -5.87
CA THR A 95 0.44 21.11 -4.60
C THR A 95 -0.36 21.66 -3.41
N LEU A 96 -0.83 22.90 -3.49
CA LEU A 96 -1.65 23.54 -2.45
C LEU A 96 -2.96 22.77 -2.23
N ILE A 97 -3.65 22.37 -3.30
CA ILE A 97 -4.91 21.63 -3.19
C ILE A 97 -4.65 20.27 -2.50
N ASN A 98 -3.66 19.50 -2.95
CA ASN A 98 -3.38 18.20 -2.34
C ASN A 98 -2.99 18.35 -0.86
N SER A 99 -1.99 19.16 -0.55
CA SER A 99 -1.52 19.35 0.83
C SER A 99 -2.58 20.00 1.73
N GLY A 100 -3.37 20.94 1.19
CA GLY A 100 -4.41 21.64 1.92
C GLY A 100 -5.62 20.75 2.23
N THR A 101 -6.10 19.98 1.27
CA THR A 101 -7.22 19.06 1.50
C THR A 101 -6.83 17.95 2.49
N ASP A 102 -5.62 17.41 2.41
CA ASP A 102 -5.11 16.44 3.37
C ASP A 102 -5.05 17.07 4.78
N PHE A 103 -4.49 18.27 4.92
CA PHE A 103 -4.39 18.96 6.21
C PHE A 103 -5.76 19.25 6.84
N LEU A 104 -6.69 19.82 6.08
CA LEU A 104 -8.05 20.09 6.56
C LEU A 104 -8.81 18.80 6.88
N GLY A 105 -8.59 17.75 6.09
CA GLY A 105 -9.13 16.42 6.35
C GLY A 105 -8.67 15.85 7.68
N GLN A 106 -7.38 15.97 8.04
CA GLN A 106 -6.88 15.51 9.33
C GLN A 106 -7.48 16.29 10.49
N ILE A 107 -7.57 17.63 10.37
CA ILE A 107 -8.22 18.46 11.40
C ILE A 107 -9.70 18.05 11.59
N ALA A 108 -10.40 17.73 10.51
CA ALA A 108 -11.79 17.30 10.58
C ALA A 108 -12.00 16.04 11.43
N THR A 109 -11.01 15.14 11.54
CA THR A 109 -11.12 13.93 12.38
C THR A 109 -11.25 14.25 13.87
N PHE A 110 -10.73 15.40 14.32
CA PHE A 110 -10.83 15.79 15.73
C PHE A 110 -12.27 16.10 16.18
N PHE A 111 -13.19 16.44 15.26
CA PHE A 111 -14.59 16.69 15.62
C PHE A 111 -15.30 15.45 16.21
N GLY A 112 -14.90 14.24 15.78
CA GLY A 112 -15.44 12.98 16.31
C GLY A 112 -14.83 12.55 17.64
N LEU A 113 -13.68 13.13 18.04
CA LEU A 113 -12.87 12.67 19.16
C LEU A 113 -13.55 12.78 20.52
N LYS A 114 -14.40 13.81 20.71
CA LYS A 114 -15.11 14.07 21.98
C LYS A 114 -16.00 12.91 22.47
N LYS A 115 -16.35 11.97 21.60
CA LYS A 115 -17.17 10.80 21.95
C LYS A 115 -16.34 9.69 22.60
N HIS A 116 -15.03 9.71 22.43
CA HIS A 116 -14.14 8.60 22.80
C HIS A 116 -13.13 8.96 23.88
N ILE A 117 -12.85 10.25 24.08
CA ILE A 117 -11.73 10.71 24.90
C ILE A 117 -12.13 11.84 25.83
N ASP A 118 -11.73 11.67 27.10
CA ASP A 118 -11.80 12.68 28.14
C ASP A 118 -10.44 13.37 28.31
N LYS A 119 -10.48 14.63 28.73
CA LYS A 119 -9.25 15.36 29.06
C LYS A 119 -8.61 14.79 30.33
N VAL A 120 -7.40 14.28 30.20
CA VAL A 120 -6.62 13.70 31.32
C VAL A 120 -5.23 14.28 31.35
N PRO A 121 -4.62 14.45 32.53
CA PRO A 121 -3.22 14.84 32.61
C PRO A 121 -2.31 13.76 32.07
N PHE A 122 -1.27 14.16 31.34
CA PHE A 122 -0.23 13.29 30.81
C PHE A 122 1.14 13.95 30.89
N SER A 123 2.21 13.17 30.74
CA SER A 123 3.58 13.65 30.76
C SER A 123 4.31 13.23 29.48
N ILE A 124 4.88 14.19 28.77
CA ILE A 124 5.66 13.95 27.55
C ILE A 124 6.86 13.04 27.83
N LYS A 125 7.54 13.23 28.98
CA LYS A 125 8.69 12.40 29.36
C LYS A 125 8.30 10.94 29.58
N GLU A 126 7.16 10.69 30.21
CA GLU A 126 6.63 9.35 30.41
C GLU A 126 6.15 8.74 29.09
N ALA A 127 5.56 9.54 28.22
CA ALA A 127 5.16 9.14 26.88
C ALA A 127 6.33 8.54 26.08
N TYR A 128 7.44 9.27 25.99
CA TYR A 128 8.65 8.76 25.32
C TYR A 128 9.21 7.51 26.00
N LYS A 129 9.29 7.47 27.33
CA LYS A 129 9.79 6.29 28.05
C LYS A 129 8.93 5.04 27.79
N LYS A 130 7.62 5.20 27.68
CA LYS A 130 6.65 4.11 27.53
C LYS A 130 6.51 3.63 26.09
N HIS A 131 6.41 4.56 25.13
CA HIS A 131 5.99 4.24 23.75
C HIS A 131 7.14 4.23 22.75
N PHE A 132 8.30 4.86 23.05
CA PHE A 132 9.40 5.01 22.07
C PHE A 132 9.92 3.68 21.54
N ALA A 133 10.20 2.71 22.42
CA ALA A 133 10.76 1.43 22.00
C ALA A 133 9.83 0.66 21.06
N GLY A 134 8.52 0.62 21.37
CA GLY A 134 7.51 -0.01 20.51
C GLY A 134 7.36 0.70 19.18
N THR A 135 7.30 2.03 19.19
CA THR A 135 7.21 2.83 17.95
C THR A 135 8.46 2.65 17.09
N PHE A 136 9.65 2.66 17.70
CA PHE A 136 10.91 2.47 16.98
C PHE A 136 11.02 1.07 16.37
N ALA A 137 10.54 0.04 17.06
CA ALA A 137 10.51 -1.32 16.54
C ALA A 137 9.64 -1.47 15.27
N LEU A 138 8.57 -0.66 15.15
CA LEU A 138 7.71 -0.61 13.95
C LEU A 138 8.26 0.35 12.87
N PHE A 139 9.05 1.32 13.27
CA PHE A 139 9.67 2.28 12.35
C PHE A 139 10.78 1.66 11.51
N VAL A 140 11.61 0.77 12.10
CA VAL A 140 12.73 0.13 11.40
C VAL A 140 12.30 -0.64 10.14
N PRO A 141 11.27 -1.52 10.17
CA PRO A 141 10.76 -2.16 8.95
C PRO A 141 10.31 -1.16 7.90
N THR A 142 9.62 -0.08 8.32
CA THR A 142 9.13 0.96 7.41
C THR A 142 10.28 1.67 6.70
N ILE A 143 11.35 2.01 7.43
CA ILE A 143 12.58 2.55 6.80
C ILE A 143 13.13 1.55 5.79
N ALA A 144 13.28 0.28 6.18
CA ALA A 144 13.85 -0.72 5.28
C ALA A 144 13.05 -0.84 3.97
N ILE A 145 11.72 -0.84 4.05
CA ILE A 145 10.84 -0.85 2.85
C ILE A 145 11.08 0.40 1.99
N ASN A 146 11.10 1.59 2.59
CA ASN A 146 11.32 2.82 1.84
C ASN A 146 12.73 2.87 1.22
N VAL A 147 13.75 2.41 1.94
CA VAL A 147 15.12 2.38 1.45
C VAL A 147 15.22 1.52 0.19
N TYR A 148 14.73 0.27 0.18
CA TYR A 148 14.85 -0.54 -1.03
C TYR A 148 13.99 -0.03 -2.18
N THR A 149 12.81 0.54 -1.92
CA THR A 149 11.97 1.15 -2.95
C THR A 149 12.65 2.39 -3.59
N LEU A 150 13.34 3.20 -2.78
CA LEU A 150 14.12 4.35 -3.28
C LEU A 150 15.41 3.91 -3.96
N LEU A 151 16.03 2.83 -3.49
CA LEU A 151 17.23 2.27 -4.11
C LEU A 151 17.00 1.84 -5.56
N ASP A 152 15.87 1.17 -5.86
CA ASP A 152 15.50 0.80 -7.23
C ASP A 152 15.55 2.02 -8.15
N GLN A 153 14.94 3.12 -7.73
CA GLN A 153 14.85 4.36 -8.48
C GLN A 153 16.22 5.06 -8.58
N THR A 154 16.98 5.05 -7.48
CA THR A 154 18.32 5.67 -7.42
C THR A 154 19.30 4.92 -8.31
N LEU A 155 19.32 3.59 -8.22
CA LEU A 155 20.19 2.76 -9.06
C LEU A 155 19.84 2.91 -10.54
N LEU A 156 18.53 2.95 -10.89
CA LEU A 156 18.07 3.19 -12.24
C LEU A 156 18.51 4.56 -12.75
N GLY A 157 18.36 5.62 -11.95
CA GLY A 157 18.78 6.97 -12.31
C GLY A 157 20.29 7.17 -12.37
N THR A 158 21.08 6.28 -11.72
CA THR A 158 22.55 6.37 -11.66
C THR A 158 23.22 5.51 -12.74
N PHE A 159 22.73 4.28 -12.95
CA PHE A 159 23.35 3.32 -13.87
C PHE A 159 22.82 3.39 -15.30
N VAL A 160 21.69 4.07 -15.52
CA VAL A 160 21.04 4.15 -16.83
C VAL A 160 20.98 5.60 -17.29
N ASP A 161 21.64 5.91 -18.42
CA ASP A 161 21.68 7.26 -18.99
C ASP A 161 20.30 7.71 -19.49
N ASP A 162 19.49 6.78 -20.02
CA ASP A 162 18.13 7.05 -20.46
C ASP A 162 17.19 7.26 -19.27
N LYS A 163 16.93 8.53 -18.96
CA LYS A 163 16.00 8.94 -17.91
C LYS A 163 14.54 8.50 -18.15
N GLY A 164 14.19 8.15 -19.38
CA GLY A 164 12.90 7.57 -19.73
C GLY A 164 12.64 6.25 -19.02
N GLN A 165 13.65 5.43 -18.81
CA GLN A 165 13.57 4.15 -18.12
C GLN A 165 13.09 4.29 -16.66
N LEU A 166 13.59 5.31 -15.95
CA LEU A 166 13.14 5.61 -14.59
C LEU A 166 11.66 6.00 -14.56
N ASN A 167 11.21 6.79 -15.52
CA ASN A 167 9.81 7.21 -15.60
C ASN A 167 8.89 6.03 -15.93
N LEU A 168 9.29 5.17 -16.87
CA LEU A 168 8.58 3.94 -17.23
C LEU A 168 8.42 3.02 -16.00
N TYR A 169 9.50 2.77 -15.26
CA TYR A 169 9.47 1.96 -14.05
C TYR A 169 8.53 2.55 -12.98
N LYS A 170 8.68 3.85 -12.66
CA LYS A 170 7.84 4.54 -11.67
C LYS A 170 6.36 4.49 -12.03
N THR A 171 6.02 4.75 -13.28
CA THR A 171 4.64 4.74 -13.77
C THR A 171 4.04 3.34 -13.69
N SER A 172 4.79 2.32 -14.15
CA SER A 172 4.36 0.93 -14.08
C SER A 172 4.17 0.44 -12.64
N GLN A 173 5.11 0.78 -11.75
CA GLN A 173 5.04 0.44 -10.33
C GLN A 173 3.83 1.12 -9.65
N SER A 174 3.59 2.39 -9.94
CA SER A 174 2.46 3.14 -9.38
C SER A 174 1.12 2.56 -9.86
N PHE A 175 1.05 2.17 -11.13
CA PHE A 175 -0.13 1.54 -11.72
C PHE A 175 -0.44 0.20 -11.05
N VAL A 176 0.54 -0.68 -10.90
CA VAL A 176 0.37 -1.98 -10.21
C VAL A 176 0.00 -1.77 -8.74
N LYS A 177 0.69 -0.88 -8.02
CA LYS A 177 0.41 -0.61 -6.61
C LYS A 177 -0.97 0.00 -6.36
N MET A 178 -1.57 0.69 -7.34
CA MET A 178 -2.92 1.20 -7.23
C MET A 178 -3.94 0.08 -6.94
N PHE A 179 -3.80 -1.05 -7.60
CA PHE A 179 -4.70 -2.21 -7.39
C PHE A 179 -4.41 -2.93 -6.07
N LEU A 180 -3.19 -2.83 -5.56
CA LEU A 180 -2.81 -3.45 -4.29
C LEU A 180 -3.60 -2.89 -3.11
N TYR A 181 -3.98 -1.60 -3.13
CA TYR A 181 -4.78 -0.99 -2.07
C TYR A 181 -6.13 -1.68 -1.83
N PHE A 182 -6.74 -2.27 -2.86
CA PHE A 182 -7.99 -3.03 -2.70
C PHE A 182 -7.80 -4.26 -1.82
N VAL A 183 -6.67 -4.96 -1.97
CA VAL A 183 -6.40 -6.19 -1.22
C VAL A 183 -5.88 -5.87 0.19
N THR A 184 -4.97 -4.93 0.32
CA THR A 184 -4.34 -4.61 1.60
C THR A 184 -5.25 -3.86 2.58
N SER A 185 -6.34 -3.22 2.10
CA SER A 185 -7.34 -2.56 2.94
C SER A 185 -7.99 -3.49 3.96
N ILE A 186 -8.12 -4.79 3.64
CA ILE A 186 -8.64 -5.81 4.57
C ILE A 186 -7.75 -5.90 5.82
N GLY A 187 -6.43 -5.81 5.64
CA GLY A 187 -5.48 -5.87 6.74
C GLY A 187 -5.66 -4.77 7.77
N ALA A 188 -6.03 -3.57 7.34
CA ALA A 188 -6.28 -2.44 8.23
C ALA A 188 -7.45 -2.68 9.19
N VAL A 189 -8.44 -3.49 8.78
CA VAL A 189 -9.62 -3.84 9.59
C VAL A 189 -9.32 -5.02 10.50
N VAL A 190 -8.62 -6.03 10.00
CA VAL A 190 -8.41 -7.31 10.70
C VAL A 190 -7.27 -7.24 11.72
N MET A 191 -6.21 -6.50 11.45
CA MET A 191 -5.05 -6.38 12.34
C MET A 191 -5.41 -5.95 13.78
N PRO A 192 -6.21 -4.90 14.03
CA PRO A 192 -6.59 -4.52 15.39
C PRO A 192 -7.40 -5.62 16.10
N ARG A 193 -8.25 -6.33 15.35
CA ARG A 193 -9.03 -7.43 15.90
C ARG A 193 -8.16 -8.59 16.38
N ILE A 194 -7.18 -8.98 15.57
CA ILE A 194 -6.22 -10.02 15.95
C ILE A 194 -5.42 -9.58 17.20
N ALA A 195 -4.96 -8.32 17.24
CA ALA A 195 -4.26 -7.78 18.39
C ALA A 195 -5.12 -7.85 19.67
N ASN A 196 -6.40 -7.49 19.58
CA ASN A 196 -7.33 -7.55 20.70
C ASN A 196 -7.54 -8.98 21.20
N VAL A 197 -7.74 -9.94 20.29
CA VAL A 197 -7.92 -11.36 20.65
C VAL A 197 -6.64 -11.92 21.28
N PHE A 198 -5.51 -11.68 20.68
CA PHE A 198 -4.22 -12.17 21.17
C PHE A 198 -3.89 -11.63 22.56
N ASN A 199 -4.15 -10.33 22.82
CA ASN A 199 -3.86 -9.72 24.11
C ASN A 199 -4.85 -10.13 25.23
N LYS A 200 -6.12 -10.43 24.89
CA LYS A 200 -7.14 -10.79 25.90
C LYS A 200 -7.09 -12.25 26.33
N SER A 201 -6.90 -13.17 25.39
CA SER A 201 -7.08 -14.61 25.66
C SER A 201 -5.89 -15.46 25.22
N SER A 202 -4.95 -14.92 24.44
CA SER A 202 -3.91 -15.68 23.74
C SER A 202 -4.47 -16.91 23.00
N ASN A 203 -5.74 -16.84 22.58
CA ASN A 203 -6.45 -17.95 21.93
C ASN A 203 -5.91 -18.15 20.51
N LYS A 204 -5.02 -19.10 20.35
CA LYS A 204 -4.36 -19.42 19.06
C LYS A 204 -5.36 -19.90 18.01
N ASP A 205 -6.43 -20.59 18.39
CA ASP A 205 -7.41 -21.12 17.44
C ASP A 205 -8.24 -19.99 16.83
N GLU A 206 -8.62 -19.00 17.61
CA GLU A 206 -9.36 -17.83 17.13
C GLU A 206 -8.47 -16.97 16.20
N VAL A 207 -7.22 -16.72 16.59
CA VAL A 207 -6.24 -16.03 15.72
C VAL A 207 -6.03 -16.78 14.42
N SER A 208 -5.89 -18.12 14.48
CA SER A 208 -5.76 -18.99 13.30
C SER A 208 -6.98 -18.88 12.39
N GLY A 209 -8.19 -18.79 12.96
CA GLY A 209 -9.43 -18.59 12.22
C GLY A 209 -9.43 -17.28 11.42
N TYR A 210 -9.04 -16.15 12.05
CA TYR A 210 -8.93 -14.87 11.36
C TYR A 210 -7.87 -14.90 10.26
N ILE A 211 -6.70 -15.46 10.54
CA ILE A 211 -5.61 -15.56 9.55
C ILE A 211 -6.02 -16.41 8.35
N ASN A 212 -6.66 -17.57 8.57
CA ASN A 212 -7.15 -18.41 7.48
C ASN A 212 -8.21 -17.69 6.63
N THR A 213 -9.12 -16.96 7.26
CA THR A 213 -10.13 -16.18 6.53
C THR A 213 -9.50 -15.08 5.68
N THR A 214 -8.59 -14.31 6.26
CA THR A 214 -7.93 -13.22 5.51
C THR A 214 -6.97 -13.73 4.46
N PHE A 215 -6.32 -14.87 4.67
CA PHE A 215 -5.51 -15.54 3.66
C PHE A 215 -6.36 -15.97 2.46
N LYS A 216 -7.54 -16.58 2.68
CA LYS A 216 -8.48 -16.91 1.61
C LYS A 216 -8.92 -15.67 0.84
N LEU A 217 -9.30 -14.61 1.55
CA LEU A 217 -9.68 -13.34 0.93
C LEU A 217 -8.52 -12.71 0.13
N ALA A 218 -7.30 -12.75 0.64
CA ALA A 218 -6.13 -12.26 -0.07
C ALA A 218 -5.91 -13.01 -1.39
N ILE A 219 -6.07 -14.34 -1.41
CA ILE A 219 -6.00 -15.16 -2.62
C ILE A 219 -7.15 -14.82 -3.59
N ILE A 220 -8.39 -14.80 -3.09
CA ILE A 220 -9.59 -14.52 -3.91
C ILE A 220 -9.49 -13.15 -4.59
N LEU A 221 -8.89 -12.15 -3.95
CA LEU A 221 -8.77 -10.81 -4.51
C LEU A 221 -7.50 -10.60 -5.34
N SER A 222 -6.36 -11.15 -4.92
CA SER A 222 -5.10 -10.90 -5.60
C SER A 222 -4.97 -11.64 -6.95
N LEU A 223 -5.47 -12.86 -7.04
CA LEU A 223 -5.37 -13.66 -8.27
C LEU A 223 -6.11 -13.04 -9.47
N PRO A 224 -7.39 -12.61 -9.36
CA PRO A 224 -8.05 -11.98 -10.49
C PRO A 224 -7.42 -10.65 -10.88
N ILE A 225 -6.89 -9.87 -9.92
CA ILE A 225 -6.18 -8.61 -10.22
C ILE A 225 -4.88 -8.92 -10.97
N PHE A 226 -4.12 -9.92 -10.53
CA PHE A 226 -2.91 -10.37 -11.23
C PHE A 226 -3.23 -10.75 -12.69
N VAL A 227 -4.22 -11.64 -12.92
CA VAL A 227 -4.61 -12.06 -14.27
C VAL A 227 -5.17 -10.91 -15.09
N ALA A 228 -5.94 -10.01 -14.48
CA ALA A 228 -6.43 -8.81 -15.16
C ALA A 228 -5.28 -7.91 -15.64
N LEU A 229 -4.25 -7.69 -14.82
CA LEU A 229 -3.06 -6.91 -15.22
C LEU A 229 -2.31 -7.56 -16.37
N GLU A 230 -2.17 -8.89 -16.36
CA GLU A 230 -1.53 -9.64 -17.46
C GLU A 230 -2.25 -9.46 -18.80
N VAL A 231 -3.58 -9.50 -18.79
CA VAL A 231 -4.39 -9.50 -20.01
C VAL A 231 -4.78 -8.08 -20.44
N VAL A 232 -5.31 -7.27 -19.52
CA VAL A 232 -5.85 -5.94 -19.85
C VAL A 232 -4.75 -4.98 -20.28
N SER A 233 -3.52 -5.13 -19.79
CA SER A 233 -2.38 -4.28 -20.17
C SER A 233 -2.19 -4.18 -21.68
N GLU A 234 -2.40 -5.28 -22.42
CA GLU A 234 -2.29 -5.36 -23.88
C GLU A 234 -3.30 -4.47 -24.63
N PHE A 235 -4.49 -4.26 -24.03
CA PHE A 235 -5.55 -3.44 -24.61
C PHE A 235 -5.63 -2.04 -24.00
N PHE A 236 -4.98 -1.80 -22.86
CA PHE A 236 -4.98 -0.51 -22.15
C PHE A 236 -3.90 0.42 -22.67
N TYR A 237 -2.64 -0.03 -22.71
CA TYR A 237 -1.52 0.86 -23.03
C TYR A 237 -1.49 1.38 -24.47
N PRO A 238 -1.95 0.66 -25.50
CA PRO A 238 -1.95 1.18 -26.86
C PRO A 238 -2.78 2.46 -27.06
N TRP A 239 -3.84 2.68 -26.30
CA TRP A 239 -4.60 3.93 -26.36
C TRP A 239 -4.18 4.93 -25.27
N TYR A 240 -3.70 4.46 -24.11
CA TYR A 240 -3.35 5.33 -22.99
C TYR A 240 -1.97 5.98 -23.17
N THR A 241 -0.95 5.22 -23.56
CA THR A 241 0.41 5.68 -23.84
C THR A 241 0.96 5.09 -25.13
N PRO A 242 0.44 5.48 -26.32
CA PRO A 242 0.74 4.81 -27.59
C PRO A 242 2.24 4.70 -27.91
N LYS A 243 3.03 5.74 -27.55
CA LYS A 243 4.47 5.81 -27.83
C LYS A 243 5.32 4.82 -27.00
N GLN A 244 4.82 4.39 -25.84
CA GLN A 244 5.54 3.57 -24.87
C GLN A 244 4.74 2.30 -24.50
N ALA A 245 3.74 1.94 -25.32
CA ALA A 245 2.80 0.88 -25.01
C ALA A 245 3.49 -0.46 -24.72
N ASN A 246 4.40 -0.89 -25.59
CA ASN A 246 5.08 -2.18 -25.47
C ASN A 246 5.94 -2.26 -24.19
N ASP A 247 6.68 -1.19 -23.89
CA ASP A 247 7.50 -1.13 -22.68
C ASP A 247 6.62 -1.18 -21.43
N MET A 248 5.53 -0.40 -21.40
CA MET A 248 4.59 -0.37 -20.27
C MET A 248 3.90 -1.72 -20.07
N ILE A 249 3.47 -2.39 -21.15
CA ILE A 249 2.88 -3.75 -21.11
C ILE A 249 3.87 -4.72 -20.46
N LEU A 250 5.13 -4.73 -20.96
CA LEU A 250 6.16 -5.62 -20.43
C LEU A 250 6.42 -5.36 -18.94
N LEU A 251 6.64 -4.11 -18.55
CA LEU A 251 6.97 -3.77 -17.16
C LEU A 251 5.81 -4.04 -16.19
N VAL A 252 4.56 -3.77 -16.60
CA VAL A 252 3.38 -4.07 -15.77
C VAL A 252 3.18 -5.57 -15.61
N ARG A 253 3.35 -6.36 -16.66
CA ARG A 253 3.31 -7.82 -16.59
C ARG A 253 4.41 -8.37 -15.68
N LEU A 254 5.63 -7.89 -15.81
CA LEU A 254 6.73 -8.29 -14.93
C LEU A 254 6.47 -7.93 -13.46
N LEU A 255 5.81 -6.79 -13.19
CA LEU A 255 5.52 -6.34 -11.82
C LEU A 255 4.23 -6.95 -11.25
N SER A 256 3.32 -7.46 -12.07
CA SER A 256 2.01 -7.94 -11.63
C SER A 256 2.07 -9.02 -10.51
N PRO A 257 3.07 -9.95 -10.45
CA PRO A 257 3.19 -10.92 -9.36
C PRO A 257 3.33 -10.30 -7.97
N ILE A 258 3.80 -9.04 -7.89
CA ILE A 258 3.89 -8.30 -6.62
C ILE A 258 2.52 -8.22 -5.93
N ILE A 259 1.42 -8.17 -6.68
CA ILE A 259 0.06 -8.16 -6.12
C ILE A 259 -0.16 -9.37 -5.21
N ILE A 260 0.22 -10.55 -5.66
CA ILE A 260 0.07 -11.79 -4.87
C ILE A 260 1.02 -11.77 -3.68
N PHE A 261 2.31 -11.48 -3.90
CA PHE A 261 3.30 -11.54 -2.84
C PHE A 261 3.03 -10.52 -1.72
N ILE A 262 2.77 -9.25 -2.06
CA ILE A 262 2.48 -8.24 -1.03
C ILE A 262 1.15 -8.53 -0.33
N SER A 263 0.14 -9.05 -1.02
CA SER A 263 -1.12 -9.45 -0.39
C SER A 263 -0.90 -10.54 0.67
N LEU A 264 -0.11 -11.55 0.35
CA LEU A 264 0.24 -12.62 1.29
C LEU A 264 1.15 -12.12 2.41
N SER A 265 2.15 -11.30 2.08
CA SER A 265 3.03 -10.66 3.07
C SER A 265 2.25 -9.78 4.04
N ASN A 266 1.19 -9.10 3.58
CA ASN A 266 0.31 -8.34 4.46
C ASN A 266 -0.38 -9.24 5.50
N VAL A 267 -0.87 -10.42 5.08
CA VAL A 267 -1.48 -11.40 6.00
C VAL A 267 -0.45 -11.95 6.99
N PHE A 268 0.69 -12.43 6.51
CA PHE A 268 1.70 -13.07 7.35
C PHE A 268 2.42 -12.07 8.26
N GLY A 269 2.82 -10.94 7.70
CA GLY A 269 3.60 -9.91 8.40
C GLY A 269 2.74 -9.00 9.25
N ILE A 270 1.90 -8.19 8.60
CA ILE A 270 1.17 -7.10 9.27
C ILE A 270 0.03 -7.63 10.13
N GLN A 271 -0.73 -8.62 9.64
CA GLN A 271 -1.89 -9.14 10.36
C GLN A 271 -1.54 -10.24 11.38
N TYR A 272 -0.41 -10.93 11.24
CA TYR A 272 -0.01 -11.98 12.17
C TYR A 272 1.24 -11.63 12.98
N LEU A 273 2.42 -11.47 12.35
CA LEU A 273 3.69 -11.30 13.09
C LEU A 273 3.70 -10.02 13.95
N VAL A 274 3.15 -8.92 13.48
CA VAL A 274 3.14 -7.65 14.22
C VAL A 274 2.25 -7.74 15.47
N PRO A 275 0.96 -8.08 15.39
CA PRO A 275 0.08 -8.09 16.55
C PRO A 275 0.37 -9.23 17.54
N THR A 276 1.08 -10.28 17.12
CA THR A 276 1.52 -11.38 18.00
C THR A 276 2.89 -11.15 18.64
N ASN A 277 3.36 -9.90 18.71
CA ASN A 277 4.65 -9.49 19.29
C ASN A 277 5.89 -10.09 18.60
N ASN A 278 5.77 -10.56 17.35
CA ASN A 278 6.86 -11.10 16.56
C ASN A 278 7.47 -10.04 15.60
N THR A 279 7.47 -8.76 15.99
CA THR A 279 7.97 -7.64 15.16
C THR A 279 9.42 -7.85 14.69
N ALA A 280 10.26 -8.51 15.51
CA ALA A 280 11.63 -8.84 15.12
C ALA A 280 11.69 -9.81 13.93
N LYS A 281 10.81 -10.83 13.87
CA LYS A 281 10.70 -11.75 12.72
C LYS A 281 10.22 -11.01 11.49
N TYR A 282 9.24 -10.11 11.64
CA TYR A 282 8.76 -9.23 10.58
C TYR A 282 9.89 -8.37 10.01
N THR A 283 10.63 -7.66 10.88
CA THR A 283 11.78 -6.84 10.48
C THR A 283 12.85 -7.64 9.73
N LYS A 284 13.20 -8.83 10.21
CA LYS A 284 14.18 -9.70 9.55
C LYS A 284 13.73 -10.11 8.15
N SER A 285 12.44 -10.39 7.94
CA SER A 285 11.91 -10.71 6.61
C SER A 285 12.04 -9.55 5.63
N ILE A 286 11.73 -8.33 6.08
CA ILE A 286 11.89 -7.11 5.27
C ILE A 286 13.37 -6.86 4.91
N ILE A 287 14.27 -7.01 5.87
CA ILE A 287 15.72 -6.86 5.62
C ILE A 287 16.21 -7.92 4.62
N ALA A 288 15.75 -9.17 4.74
CA ALA A 288 16.10 -10.21 3.78
C ALA A 288 15.63 -9.83 2.35
N GLY A 289 14.42 -9.33 2.19
CA GLY A 289 13.93 -8.80 0.92
C GLY A 289 14.78 -7.64 0.39
N ALA A 290 15.14 -6.69 1.25
CA ALA A 290 15.98 -5.56 0.88
C ALA A 290 17.38 -6.00 0.39
N VAL A 291 17.99 -6.97 1.05
CA VAL A 291 19.29 -7.53 0.65
C VAL A 291 19.19 -8.23 -0.71
N VAL A 292 18.15 -9.03 -0.92
CA VAL A 292 17.90 -9.71 -2.21
C VAL A 292 17.63 -8.68 -3.31
N ASN A 293 16.80 -7.67 -3.06
CA ASN A 293 16.54 -6.57 -3.98
C ASN A 293 17.84 -5.89 -4.41
N MET A 294 18.68 -5.48 -3.45
CA MET A 294 19.96 -4.83 -3.71
C MET A 294 20.88 -5.71 -4.56
N ALA A 295 21.04 -6.98 -4.19
CA ALA A 295 21.92 -7.90 -4.90
C ALA A 295 21.48 -8.13 -6.35
N ILE A 296 20.17 -8.34 -6.56
CA ILE A 296 19.62 -8.54 -7.91
C ILE A 296 19.73 -7.26 -8.72
N ASN A 297 19.36 -6.10 -8.17
CA ASN A 297 19.37 -4.84 -8.88
C ASN A 297 20.76 -4.40 -9.32
N LEU A 298 21.78 -4.60 -8.50
CA LEU A 298 23.17 -4.31 -8.88
C LEU A 298 23.63 -5.13 -10.11
N TYR A 299 23.06 -6.31 -10.31
CA TYR A 299 23.36 -7.16 -11.46
C TYR A 299 22.45 -6.87 -12.67
N THR A 300 21.15 -6.70 -12.44
CA THR A 300 20.14 -6.65 -13.51
C THR A 300 19.92 -5.26 -14.09
N ILE A 301 19.94 -4.19 -13.25
CA ILE A 301 19.69 -2.82 -13.70
C ILE A 301 20.73 -2.36 -14.74
N PRO A 302 22.05 -2.56 -14.54
CA PRO A 302 23.03 -2.14 -15.56
C PRO A 302 22.88 -2.87 -16.89
N ARG A 303 22.20 -4.03 -16.93
CA ARG A 303 22.03 -4.86 -18.13
C ARG A 303 20.68 -4.68 -18.80
N TRP A 304 19.62 -4.51 -18.00
CA TRP A 304 18.24 -4.54 -18.48
C TRP A 304 17.41 -3.33 -18.05
N ALA A 305 18.04 -2.31 -17.50
CA ALA A 305 17.41 -1.06 -17.08
C ALA A 305 16.13 -1.27 -16.26
N ALA A 306 14.98 -0.72 -16.69
CA ALA A 306 13.69 -0.83 -16.00
C ALA A 306 13.24 -2.28 -15.79
N VAL A 307 13.48 -3.17 -16.73
CA VAL A 307 13.19 -4.61 -16.61
C VAL A 307 13.98 -5.23 -15.46
N GLY A 308 15.25 -4.85 -15.31
CA GLY A 308 16.08 -5.28 -14.20
C GLY A 308 15.53 -4.89 -12.84
N ALA A 309 15.05 -3.63 -12.71
CA ALA A 309 14.41 -3.14 -11.49
C ALA A 309 13.10 -3.89 -11.17
N CYS A 310 12.31 -4.24 -12.20
CA CYS A 310 11.10 -5.05 -12.00
C CYS A 310 11.44 -6.44 -11.44
N ILE A 311 12.45 -7.11 -11.99
CA ILE A 311 12.90 -8.43 -11.51
C ILE A 311 13.37 -8.34 -10.05
N GLY A 312 14.18 -7.33 -9.72
CA GLY A 312 14.65 -7.09 -8.36
C GLY A 312 13.50 -6.91 -7.37
N SER A 313 12.51 -6.09 -7.72
CA SER A 313 11.34 -5.84 -6.89
C SER A 313 10.50 -7.11 -6.67
N VAL A 314 10.23 -7.89 -7.72
CA VAL A 314 9.45 -9.14 -7.61
C VAL A 314 10.17 -10.18 -6.75
N CYS A 315 11.48 -10.35 -6.94
CA CYS A 315 12.27 -11.27 -6.12
C CYS A 315 12.34 -10.85 -4.65
N ALA A 316 12.41 -9.53 -4.38
CA ALA A 316 12.36 -8.99 -3.03
C ALA A 316 11.05 -9.34 -2.32
N GLU A 317 9.91 -9.04 -2.96
CA GLU A 317 8.58 -9.30 -2.39
C GLU A 317 8.31 -10.79 -2.22
N PHE A 318 8.76 -11.62 -3.16
CA PHE A 318 8.74 -13.07 -3.00
C PHE A 318 9.55 -13.51 -1.78
N THR A 319 10.76 -12.97 -1.58
CA THR A 319 11.62 -13.29 -0.45
C THR A 319 11.00 -12.90 0.87
N VAL A 320 10.44 -11.67 0.96
CA VAL A 320 9.73 -11.21 2.15
C VAL A 320 8.59 -12.16 2.51
N THR A 321 7.75 -12.47 1.53
CA THR A 321 6.59 -13.36 1.70
C THR A 321 7.01 -14.76 2.13
N LEU A 322 8.02 -15.32 1.49
CA LEU A 322 8.54 -16.65 1.81
C LEU A 322 9.10 -16.73 3.23
N VAL A 323 9.92 -15.75 3.63
CA VAL A 323 10.51 -15.71 4.98
C VAL A 323 9.42 -15.53 6.05
N GLN A 324 8.42 -14.69 5.81
CA GLN A 324 7.29 -14.52 6.72
C GLN A 324 6.47 -15.81 6.85
N TRP A 325 6.18 -16.48 5.74
CA TRP A 325 5.53 -17.79 5.75
C TRP A 325 6.32 -18.82 6.54
N LEU A 326 7.64 -18.88 6.35
CA LEU A 326 8.52 -19.81 7.10
C LEU A 326 8.46 -19.56 8.62
N TYR A 327 8.33 -18.30 9.06
CA TYR A 327 8.16 -17.97 10.48
C TYR A 327 6.79 -18.32 11.04
N MET A 328 5.76 -18.41 10.20
CA MET A 328 4.37 -18.64 10.62
C MET A 328 3.94 -20.11 10.49
N LYS A 329 4.46 -20.87 9.52
CA LYS A 329 3.96 -22.19 9.10
C LYS A 329 3.84 -23.22 10.22
N ASP A 330 4.71 -23.14 11.24
CA ASP A 330 4.72 -24.08 12.37
C ASP A 330 3.70 -23.69 13.47
N GLU A 331 3.23 -22.43 13.46
CA GLU A 331 2.27 -21.90 14.43
C GLU A 331 0.84 -21.88 13.90
N ILE A 332 0.66 -21.61 12.59
CA ILE A 332 -0.64 -21.50 11.93
C ILE A 332 -0.70 -22.46 10.74
N LYS A 333 -1.63 -23.41 10.78
CA LYS A 333 -1.92 -24.28 9.64
C LYS A 333 -2.89 -23.56 8.69
N LEU A 334 -2.39 -23.24 7.49
CA LEU A 334 -3.23 -22.65 6.45
C LEU A 334 -4.09 -23.73 5.80
N SER A 335 -5.41 -23.54 5.81
CA SER A 335 -6.40 -24.43 5.21
C SER A 335 -7.12 -23.74 4.05
N ALA A 336 -6.37 -23.41 3.00
CA ALA A 336 -6.91 -22.67 1.86
C ALA A 336 -6.58 -23.32 0.49
N PHE A 337 -6.18 -24.58 0.49
CA PHE A 337 -5.83 -25.27 -0.76
C PHE A 337 -7.01 -25.29 -1.74
N ASP A 338 -8.21 -25.67 -1.27
CA ASP A 338 -9.44 -25.69 -2.05
C ASP A 338 -9.78 -24.30 -2.61
N THR A 339 -9.78 -23.27 -1.77
CA THR A 339 -9.98 -21.88 -2.17
C THR A 339 -8.96 -21.43 -3.21
N THR A 340 -7.68 -21.80 -3.05
CA THR A 340 -6.62 -21.43 -4.00
C THR A 340 -6.86 -22.06 -5.37
N VAL A 341 -7.17 -23.36 -5.41
CA VAL A 341 -7.46 -24.06 -6.67
C VAL A 341 -8.68 -23.47 -7.39
N LYS A 342 -9.78 -23.25 -6.64
CA LYS A 342 -11.01 -22.63 -7.19
C LYS A 342 -10.74 -21.22 -7.71
N SER A 343 -9.96 -20.42 -6.97
CA SER A 343 -9.61 -19.07 -7.39
C SER A 343 -8.72 -19.06 -8.65
N ILE A 344 -7.76 -19.98 -8.77
CA ILE A 344 -6.92 -20.11 -9.98
C ILE A 344 -7.77 -20.47 -11.19
N ILE A 345 -8.67 -21.47 -11.07
CA ILE A 345 -9.57 -21.85 -12.15
C ILE A 345 -10.47 -20.68 -12.56
N SER A 346 -11.07 -20.02 -11.58
CA SER A 346 -11.95 -18.87 -11.84
C SER A 346 -11.22 -17.70 -12.49
N ALA A 347 -9.99 -17.39 -12.04
CA ALA A 347 -9.16 -16.34 -12.61
C ALA A 347 -8.68 -16.69 -14.04
N PHE A 348 -8.39 -17.96 -14.31
CA PHE A 348 -8.03 -18.41 -15.65
C PHE A 348 -9.20 -18.24 -16.62
N VAL A 349 -10.41 -18.72 -16.25
CA VAL A 349 -11.62 -18.55 -17.08
C VAL A 349 -11.92 -17.06 -17.30
N MET A 350 -11.83 -16.26 -16.23
CA MET A 350 -11.95 -14.81 -16.34
C MET A 350 -10.93 -14.23 -17.35
N GLY A 351 -9.67 -14.64 -17.26
CA GLY A 351 -8.59 -14.18 -18.14
C GLY A 351 -8.90 -14.47 -19.62
N VAL A 352 -9.39 -15.67 -19.91
CA VAL A 352 -9.80 -16.05 -21.26
C VAL A 352 -10.94 -15.14 -21.76
N VAL A 353 -11.97 -14.93 -20.96
CA VAL A 353 -13.12 -14.08 -21.34
C VAL A 353 -12.70 -12.64 -21.59
N ILE A 354 -11.93 -12.03 -20.67
CA ILE A 354 -11.49 -10.63 -20.84
C ILE A 354 -10.53 -10.47 -22.02
N TYR A 355 -9.74 -11.49 -22.36
CA TYR A 355 -8.91 -11.49 -23.58
C TYR A 355 -9.78 -11.45 -24.84
N PHE A 356 -10.81 -12.30 -24.94
CA PHE A 356 -11.73 -12.27 -26.07
C PHE A 356 -12.50 -10.95 -26.16
N VAL A 357 -12.96 -10.39 -25.06
CA VAL A 357 -13.57 -9.06 -25.03
C VAL A 357 -12.60 -8.01 -25.60
N GLY A 358 -11.33 -8.05 -25.18
CA GLY A 358 -10.30 -7.14 -25.68
C GLY A 358 -10.05 -7.30 -27.20
N THR A 359 -9.97 -8.54 -27.70
CA THR A 359 -9.77 -8.79 -29.13
C THR A 359 -10.95 -8.35 -30.00
N ILE A 360 -12.18 -8.48 -29.50
CA ILE A 360 -13.40 -8.06 -30.22
C ILE A 360 -13.53 -6.55 -30.30
N PHE A 361 -13.31 -5.85 -29.18
CA PHE A 361 -13.54 -4.41 -29.09
C PHE A 361 -12.26 -3.57 -29.30
N GLY A 362 -11.09 -4.20 -29.33
CA GLY A 362 -9.79 -3.56 -29.54
C GLY A 362 -9.31 -2.69 -28.37
N ALA A 363 -8.19 -2.00 -28.56
CA ALA A 363 -7.56 -1.14 -27.57
C ALA A 363 -8.28 0.22 -27.47
N LYS A 364 -9.30 0.30 -26.65
CA LYS A 364 -10.14 1.50 -26.43
C LYS A 364 -10.64 1.56 -24.98
N ILE A 365 -10.92 2.76 -24.48
CA ILE A 365 -11.36 2.97 -23.09
C ILE A 365 -12.63 2.17 -22.74
N TYR A 366 -13.62 2.13 -23.62
CA TYR A 366 -14.86 1.36 -23.39
C TYR A 366 -14.60 -0.16 -23.40
N SER A 367 -13.62 -0.64 -24.18
CA SER A 367 -13.20 -2.03 -24.18
C SER A 367 -12.67 -2.44 -22.81
N ASN A 368 -11.82 -1.61 -22.19
CA ASN A 368 -11.31 -1.87 -20.84
C ASN A 368 -12.41 -1.82 -19.77
N ALA A 369 -13.41 -0.93 -19.93
CA ALA A 369 -14.58 -0.93 -19.05
C ALA A 369 -15.39 -2.22 -19.17
N LEU A 370 -15.60 -2.72 -20.40
CA LEU A 370 -16.26 -4.00 -20.65
C LEU A 370 -15.44 -5.19 -20.13
N GLN A 371 -14.11 -5.18 -20.31
CA GLN A 371 -13.21 -6.19 -19.73
C GLN A 371 -13.32 -6.22 -18.21
N ALA A 372 -13.31 -5.05 -17.55
CA ALA A 372 -13.45 -4.97 -16.10
C ALA A 372 -14.82 -5.51 -15.62
N ALA A 373 -15.90 -5.08 -16.25
CA ALA A 373 -17.26 -5.52 -15.90
C ALA A 373 -17.45 -7.02 -16.15
N SER A 374 -17.12 -7.52 -17.34
CA SER A 374 -17.22 -8.94 -17.68
C SER A 374 -16.30 -9.81 -16.81
N GLY A 375 -15.08 -9.33 -16.52
CA GLY A 375 -14.14 -10.01 -15.65
C GLY A 375 -14.68 -10.21 -14.23
N MET A 376 -15.21 -9.16 -13.63
CA MET A 376 -15.82 -9.23 -12.29
C MET A 376 -17.01 -10.21 -12.26
N ILE A 377 -17.89 -10.14 -13.26
CA ILE A 377 -19.07 -11.02 -13.35
C ILE A 377 -18.64 -12.47 -13.52
N VAL A 378 -17.74 -12.75 -14.46
CA VAL A 378 -17.29 -14.13 -14.74
C VAL A 378 -16.55 -14.72 -13.54
N TYR A 379 -15.67 -13.94 -12.90
CA TYR A 379 -14.93 -14.41 -11.74
C TYR A 379 -15.85 -14.75 -10.56
N ALA A 380 -16.78 -13.85 -10.22
CA ALA A 380 -17.77 -14.09 -9.18
C ALA A 380 -18.68 -15.29 -9.49
N PHE A 381 -19.14 -15.40 -10.73
CA PHE A 381 -19.97 -16.50 -11.19
C PHE A 381 -19.24 -17.87 -11.12
N MET A 382 -17.97 -17.90 -11.50
CA MET A 382 -17.15 -19.11 -11.40
C MET A 382 -16.92 -19.53 -9.95
N LEU A 383 -16.63 -18.62 -9.05
CA LEU A 383 -16.51 -18.91 -7.61
C LEU A 383 -17.84 -19.45 -7.04
N TYR A 384 -18.97 -18.89 -7.47
CA TYR A 384 -20.30 -19.37 -7.09
C TYR A 384 -20.56 -20.82 -7.60
N ILE A 385 -20.29 -21.11 -8.88
CA ILE A 385 -20.42 -22.46 -9.46
C ILE A 385 -19.53 -23.47 -8.71
N LEU A 386 -18.30 -23.08 -8.42
CA LEU A 386 -17.33 -23.93 -7.71
C LEU A 386 -17.64 -24.04 -6.20
N LYS A 387 -18.71 -23.40 -5.74
CA LYS A 387 -19.17 -23.38 -4.34
C LYS A 387 -18.01 -22.99 -3.40
N GLU A 388 -17.41 -21.80 -3.64
CA GLU A 388 -16.40 -21.29 -2.74
C GLU A 388 -17.05 -20.80 -1.43
N PRO A 389 -16.70 -21.39 -0.26
CA PRO A 389 -17.40 -21.09 1.00
C PRO A 389 -17.29 -19.65 1.49
N THR A 390 -16.32 -18.91 0.95
CA THR A 390 -16.09 -17.49 1.34
C THR A 390 -17.01 -16.54 0.55
N VAL A 391 -17.64 -17.00 -0.54
CA VAL A 391 -18.47 -16.20 -1.45
C VAL A 391 -19.94 -16.66 -1.41
N VAL A 392 -20.20 -17.92 -1.13
CA VAL A 392 -21.52 -18.53 -0.95
C VAL A 392 -21.88 -18.54 0.53
#